data_bddd8db8fdc803e3d7b01a2ec41dc8f2
#
_entry.id   bddd8db8fdc803e3d7b01a2ec41dc8f2
#
_cell.length_a   1.000
_cell.length_b   1.000
_cell.length_c   1.000
_cell.angle_alpha   90.00
_cell.angle_beta   90.00
_cell.angle_gamma   90.00
#
_symmetry.space_group_name_H-M   'P 1'
#
loop_
_entity.id
_entity.type
_entity.pdbx_description
1 polymer ?
#
loop_
_entity_poly.entity_id
_entity_poly.type
_entity_poly.pdbx_seq_one_letter_code
_entity_poly.pdbx_strand_id
1 'polypeptide(L)'
;IGSHLVDNLLDKGNIVTGIDDLSYGTLNNLTNARPNQNFKFINDDVRKINQIFESTKFDIIYHLASIKKPWGDVIKSNTVIDTNYLMTREIVDYSNKNNSFLIFTSTSDVYGNSKHFLETEKITIGPPTNERYSYAMSKLISEQFIFNAISQSKLDASVVRIFGCTSERAKPSWSAGHVPLFIYNALNNIDINIHGDGNQTRSISSAEDISRGLSSMADYINDVKGEIINLGTDEQTTVKEVAEYIVERTASRSKIIYTPREKVFGDYDEIQVRYANTKKAKDLIDFQINISTYEIIDSMIESYSNINSKYYVIK
;
A
#
# COMPACT_ATOMS: atom_id res chain seq x y z
N ILE A 1 4.43 -1.35 4.65
CA ILE A 1 3.87 -2.72 4.49
C ILE A 1 5.02 -3.73 4.38
N GLY A 2 5.89 -3.65 3.36
CA GLY A 2 6.93 -4.65 3.12
C GLY A 2 7.83 -4.95 4.31
N SER A 3 8.28 -3.94 5.04
CA SER A 3 9.12 -4.14 6.23
C SER A 3 8.37 -4.81 7.40
N HIS A 4 7.08 -4.53 7.60
CA HIS A 4 6.25 -5.25 8.59
C HIS A 4 6.02 -6.70 8.16
N LEU A 5 5.82 -6.95 6.85
CA LEU A 5 5.68 -8.31 6.33
C LEU A 5 6.97 -9.12 6.53
N VAL A 6 8.14 -8.52 6.32
CA VAL A 6 9.43 -9.16 6.60
C VAL A 6 9.52 -9.57 8.06
N ASP A 7 9.19 -8.66 9.00
CA ASP A 7 9.20 -8.97 10.43
C ASP A 7 8.24 -10.14 10.74
N ASN A 8 6.98 -10.08 10.28
CA ASN A 8 5.99 -11.15 10.50
C ASN A 8 6.41 -12.52 9.94
N LEU A 9 7.03 -12.54 8.76
CA LEU A 9 7.49 -13.79 8.16
C LEU A 9 8.69 -14.37 8.92
N LEU A 10 9.61 -13.53 9.39
CA LEU A 10 10.75 -13.96 10.21
C LEU A 10 10.29 -14.48 11.57
N ASP A 11 9.31 -13.85 12.20
CA ASP A 11 8.73 -14.30 13.48
C ASP A 11 8.05 -15.67 13.36
N LYS A 12 7.53 -15.99 12.17
CA LYS A 12 7.03 -17.34 11.84
C LYS A 12 8.15 -18.35 11.48
N GLY A 13 9.42 -17.94 11.54
CA GLY A 13 10.58 -18.82 11.28
C GLY A 13 10.90 -19.02 9.80
N ASN A 14 10.34 -18.21 8.90
CA ASN A 14 10.64 -18.30 7.47
C ASN A 14 12.02 -17.74 7.13
N ILE A 15 12.59 -18.21 6.01
CA ILE A 15 13.78 -17.62 5.39
C ILE A 15 13.28 -16.57 4.39
N VAL A 16 13.65 -15.30 4.61
CA VAL A 16 13.11 -14.16 3.87
C VAL A 16 14.21 -13.47 3.07
N THR A 17 13.97 -13.24 1.79
CA THR A 17 14.81 -12.39 0.95
C THR A 17 13.99 -11.17 0.51
N GLY A 18 14.42 -9.98 0.91
CA GLY A 18 13.85 -8.72 0.47
C GLY A 18 14.66 -8.10 -0.67
N ILE A 19 13.98 -7.59 -1.69
CA ILE A 19 14.57 -6.78 -2.77
C ILE A 19 13.88 -5.43 -2.86
N ASP A 20 14.65 -4.35 -2.86
CA ASP A 20 14.14 -2.97 -2.96
C ASP A 20 15.27 -2.09 -3.51
N ASP A 21 14.97 -1.17 -4.42
CA ASP A 21 15.93 -0.23 -4.98
C ASP A 21 16.18 1.02 -4.11
N LEU A 22 15.45 1.10 -2.98
CA LEU A 22 15.48 2.20 -2.01
C LEU A 22 15.10 3.57 -2.58
N SER A 23 14.46 3.61 -3.74
CA SER A 23 13.97 4.87 -4.33
C SER A 23 12.93 5.56 -3.45
N TYR A 24 12.12 4.79 -2.72
CA TYR A 24 11.13 5.26 -1.75
C TYR A 24 11.36 4.72 -0.35
N GLY A 25 11.88 3.50 -0.23
CA GLY A 25 12.17 2.82 1.01
C GLY A 25 13.36 3.37 1.76
N THR A 26 13.56 2.87 2.97
CA THR A 26 14.76 3.14 3.78
C THR A 26 15.17 1.88 4.55
N LEU A 27 16.48 1.65 4.67
CA LEU A 27 17.03 0.54 5.46
C LEU A 27 16.68 0.65 6.95
N ASN A 28 16.33 1.84 7.44
CA ASN A 28 15.91 2.02 8.83
C ASN A 28 14.64 1.23 9.16
N ASN A 29 13.76 1.02 8.18
CA ASN A 29 12.56 0.19 8.35
C ASN A 29 12.85 -1.30 8.50
N LEU A 30 14.10 -1.74 8.27
CA LEU A 30 14.56 -3.13 8.38
C LEU A 30 15.49 -3.35 9.58
N THR A 31 15.54 -2.41 10.53
CA THR A 31 16.44 -2.47 11.69
C THR A 31 16.25 -3.76 12.49
N ASN A 32 15.02 -4.21 12.67
CA ASN A 32 14.70 -5.45 13.40
C ASN A 32 15.07 -6.71 12.60
N ALA A 33 14.85 -6.69 11.29
CA ALA A 33 15.10 -7.85 10.43
C ALA A 33 16.59 -8.06 10.12
N ARG A 34 17.39 -6.99 9.98
CA ARG A 34 18.79 -7.06 9.54
C ARG A 34 19.70 -7.97 10.37
N PRO A 35 19.60 -8.04 11.71
CA PRO A 35 20.41 -8.94 12.50
C PRO A 35 19.95 -10.41 12.43
N ASN A 36 18.80 -10.71 11.86
CA ASN A 36 18.27 -12.08 11.77
C ASN A 36 19.01 -12.86 10.67
N GLN A 37 19.57 -14.01 11.03
CA GLN A 37 20.32 -14.88 10.09
C GLN A 37 19.46 -15.43 8.94
N ASN A 38 18.14 -15.46 9.12
CA ASN A 38 17.18 -15.91 8.11
C ASN A 38 16.75 -14.78 7.17
N PHE A 39 17.31 -13.57 7.32
CA PHE A 39 16.98 -12.43 6.47
C PHE A 39 18.14 -12.04 5.57
N LYS A 40 17.84 -11.91 4.28
CA LYS A 40 18.76 -11.34 3.29
C LYS A 40 18.11 -10.16 2.60
N PHE A 41 18.82 -9.03 2.53
CA PHE A 41 18.41 -7.86 1.77
C PHE A 41 19.26 -7.68 0.51
N ILE A 42 18.62 -7.39 -0.61
CA ILE A 42 19.24 -7.08 -1.88
C ILE A 42 18.79 -5.68 -2.31
N ASN A 43 19.74 -4.78 -2.45
CA ASN A 43 19.48 -3.44 -2.99
C ASN A 43 19.65 -3.46 -4.51
N ASP A 44 18.55 -3.72 -5.20
CA ASP A 44 18.51 -3.72 -6.67
C ASP A 44 17.06 -3.56 -7.18
N ASP A 45 16.94 -3.35 -8.48
CA ASP A 45 15.67 -3.25 -9.18
C ASP A 45 15.03 -4.63 -9.36
N VAL A 46 13.80 -4.79 -8.90
CA VAL A 46 13.05 -6.05 -8.98
C VAL A 46 12.83 -6.54 -10.42
N ARG A 47 12.90 -5.64 -11.42
CA ARG A 47 12.85 -6.03 -12.84
C ARG A 47 14.00 -6.93 -13.27
N LYS A 48 15.06 -7.00 -12.47
CA LYS A 48 16.21 -7.90 -12.69
C LYS A 48 16.07 -9.24 -11.95
N ILE A 49 14.91 -9.57 -11.40
CA ILE A 49 14.67 -10.75 -10.57
C ILE A 49 15.18 -12.03 -11.22
N ASN A 50 14.97 -12.21 -12.54
CA ASN A 50 15.43 -13.37 -13.29
C ASN A 50 16.96 -13.48 -13.37
N GLN A 51 17.69 -12.36 -13.30
CA GLN A 51 19.16 -12.32 -13.31
C GLN A 51 19.72 -12.52 -11.90
N ILE A 52 19.13 -11.83 -10.91
CA ILE A 52 19.58 -11.85 -9.50
C ILE A 52 19.41 -13.25 -8.90
N PHE A 53 18.34 -13.95 -9.25
CA PHE A 53 17.96 -15.23 -8.67
C PHE A 53 17.92 -16.38 -9.68
N GLU A 54 18.83 -16.39 -10.64
CA GLU A 54 18.87 -17.37 -11.74
C GLU A 54 18.77 -18.83 -11.25
N SER A 55 19.43 -19.14 -10.12
CA SER A 55 19.50 -20.49 -9.54
C SER A 55 18.73 -20.62 -8.21
N THR A 56 18.05 -19.59 -7.78
CA THR A 56 17.30 -19.60 -6.50
C THR A 56 15.83 -19.84 -6.77
N LYS A 57 15.19 -20.64 -5.93
CA LYS A 57 13.73 -20.83 -5.95
C LYS A 57 13.13 -20.32 -4.65
N PHE A 58 11.97 -19.69 -4.75
CA PHE A 58 11.17 -19.27 -3.62
C PHE A 58 9.84 -20.03 -3.64
N ASP A 59 9.36 -20.44 -2.47
CA ASP A 59 8.03 -21.06 -2.37
C ASP A 59 6.94 -20.02 -2.65
N ILE A 60 7.09 -18.83 -2.06
CA ILE A 60 6.14 -17.72 -2.18
C ILE A 60 6.87 -16.43 -2.53
N ILE A 61 6.29 -15.67 -3.43
CA ILE A 61 6.74 -14.32 -3.79
C ILE A 61 5.64 -13.32 -3.47
N TYR A 62 5.96 -12.35 -2.62
CA TYR A 62 5.10 -11.21 -2.32
C TYR A 62 5.54 -10.02 -3.18
N HIS A 63 4.75 -9.68 -4.19
CA HIS A 63 5.03 -8.53 -5.04
C HIS A 63 4.38 -7.26 -4.48
N LEU A 64 5.15 -6.49 -3.69
CA LEU A 64 4.74 -5.22 -3.10
C LEU A 64 5.37 -4.02 -3.82
N ALA A 65 6.46 -4.23 -4.56
CA ALA A 65 7.15 -3.16 -5.28
C ALA A 65 6.20 -2.45 -6.24
N SER A 66 6.12 -1.13 -6.13
CA SER A 66 5.25 -0.31 -6.96
C SER A 66 5.64 1.15 -6.86
N ILE A 67 5.55 1.90 -7.96
CA ILE A 67 5.58 3.34 -7.91
C ILE A 67 4.16 3.90 -7.99
N LYS A 68 3.89 4.89 -7.14
CA LYS A 68 2.65 5.66 -7.14
C LYS A 68 3.03 7.10 -7.42
N LYS A 69 2.42 7.71 -8.44
CA LYS A 69 2.58 9.14 -8.69
C LYS A 69 1.75 9.91 -7.65
N PRO A 70 2.36 10.57 -6.67
CA PRO A 70 1.65 11.52 -5.87
C PRO A 70 1.36 12.76 -6.72
N TRP A 71 0.29 13.45 -6.38
CA TRP A 71 -0.04 14.73 -7.00
C TRP A 71 1.10 15.73 -6.74
N GLY A 72 1.63 16.32 -7.81
CA GLY A 72 2.74 17.28 -7.73
C GLY A 72 4.15 16.73 -7.89
N ASP A 73 4.33 15.40 -7.96
CA ASP A 73 5.66 14.82 -8.21
C ASP A 73 6.08 14.89 -9.67
N VAL A 74 7.40 14.92 -9.89
CA VAL A 74 8.06 15.00 -11.20
C VAL A 74 7.91 13.72 -12.02
N ILE A 75 7.44 12.63 -11.44
CA ILE A 75 7.27 11.34 -12.13
C ILE A 75 6.15 11.44 -13.15
N LYS A 76 6.49 11.19 -14.41
CA LYS A 76 5.51 11.17 -15.50
C LYS A 76 4.54 9.99 -15.35
N SER A 77 3.28 10.21 -15.67
CA SER A 77 2.22 9.18 -15.60
C SER A 77 2.54 7.92 -16.39
N ASN A 78 3.15 8.05 -17.57
CA ASN A 78 3.59 6.90 -18.39
C ASN A 78 4.61 6.04 -17.63
N THR A 79 5.55 6.66 -16.90
CA THR A 79 6.54 5.93 -16.10
C THR A 79 5.87 5.07 -15.03
N VAL A 80 4.76 5.53 -14.44
CA VAL A 80 4.00 4.75 -13.45
C VAL A 80 3.41 3.49 -14.10
N ILE A 81 2.79 3.64 -15.27
CA ILE A 81 2.17 2.51 -15.99
C ILE A 81 3.25 1.52 -16.42
N ASP A 82 4.26 1.98 -17.13
CA ASP A 82 5.32 1.14 -17.68
C ASP A 82 6.08 0.40 -16.57
N THR A 83 6.51 1.11 -15.53
CA THR A 83 7.32 0.51 -14.47
C THR A 83 6.53 -0.53 -13.68
N ASN A 84 5.29 -0.22 -13.27
CA ASN A 84 4.48 -1.16 -12.50
C ASN A 84 4.15 -2.42 -13.32
N TYR A 85 3.80 -2.25 -14.61
CA TYR A 85 3.55 -3.39 -15.48
C TYR A 85 4.81 -4.23 -15.72
N LEU A 86 5.96 -3.60 -16.02
CA LEU A 86 7.20 -4.31 -16.25
C LEU A 86 7.67 -5.07 -15.01
N MET A 87 7.59 -4.50 -13.83
CA MET A 87 7.88 -5.21 -12.58
C MET A 87 6.99 -6.45 -12.43
N THR A 88 5.68 -6.29 -12.63
CA THR A 88 4.73 -7.42 -12.53
C THR A 88 5.04 -8.49 -13.56
N ARG A 89 5.32 -8.14 -14.81
CA ARG A 89 5.67 -9.09 -15.86
C ARG A 89 6.88 -9.94 -15.51
N GLU A 90 7.99 -9.30 -15.10
CA GLU A 90 9.21 -10.01 -14.74
C GLU A 90 9.02 -10.96 -13.55
N ILE A 91 8.19 -10.54 -12.56
CA ILE A 91 7.87 -11.39 -11.41
C ILE A 91 6.97 -12.56 -11.81
N VAL A 92 5.97 -12.35 -12.65
CA VAL A 92 5.11 -13.43 -13.17
C VAL A 92 5.94 -14.44 -13.95
N ASP A 93 6.82 -13.98 -14.84
CA ASP A 93 7.69 -14.85 -15.63
C ASP A 93 8.63 -15.68 -14.72
N TYR A 94 9.19 -15.04 -13.69
CA TYR A 94 10.03 -15.72 -12.70
C TYR A 94 9.22 -16.74 -11.88
N SER A 95 8.05 -16.36 -11.37
CA SER A 95 7.18 -17.23 -10.57
C SER A 95 6.75 -18.46 -11.36
N ASN A 96 6.34 -18.25 -12.61
CA ASN A 96 5.97 -19.33 -13.53
C ASN A 96 7.15 -20.31 -13.77
N LYS A 97 8.33 -19.79 -14.12
CA LYS A 97 9.54 -20.60 -14.36
C LYS A 97 9.93 -21.47 -13.15
N ASN A 98 9.71 -20.97 -11.93
CA ASN A 98 10.17 -21.60 -10.71
C ASN A 98 9.07 -22.33 -9.93
N ASN A 99 7.81 -22.29 -10.40
CA ASN A 99 6.62 -22.79 -9.71
C ASN A 99 6.44 -22.14 -8.31
N SER A 100 6.72 -20.84 -8.20
CA SER A 100 6.51 -20.07 -6.99
C SER A 100 5.07 -19.58 -6.92
N PHE A 101 4.44 -19.62 -5.74
CA PHE A 101 3.14 -18.98 -5.53
C PHE A 101 3.30 -17.45 -5.48
N LEU A 102 2.52 -16.71 -6.27
CA LEU A 102 2.59 -15.25 -6.32
C LEU A 102 1.45 -14.62 -5.52
N ILE A 103 1.78 -13.77 -4.56
CA ILE A 103 0.83 -12.86 -3.90
C ILE A 103 1.10 -11.45 -4.40
N PHE A 104 0.20 -10.92 -5.23
CA PHE A 104 0.32 -9.59 -5.82
C PHE A 104 -0.49 -8.57 -5.04
N THR A 105 0.15 -7.48 -4.60
CA THR A 105 -0.58 -6.38 -3.96
C THR A 105 -1.06 -5.37 -4.98
N SER A 106 -2.37 -5.31 -5.13
CA SER A 106 -3.12 -4.30 -5.85
C SER A 106 -3.62 -3.21 -4.89
N THR A 107 -4.60 -2.45 -5.27
CA THR A 107 -5.08 -1.28 -4.55
C THR A 107 -6.60 -1.15 -4.63
N SER A 108 -7.21 -0.56 -3.60
CA SER A 108 -8.62 -0.16 -3.65
C SER A 108 -8.91 0.90 -4.73
N ASP A 109 -7.89 1.59 -5.25
CA ASP A 109 -8.08 2.57 -6.32
C ASP A 109 -8.64 1.95 -7.60
N VAL A 110 -8.47 0.63 -7.83
CA VAL A 110 -9.05 -0.09 -8.98
C VAL A 110 -10.58 -0.13 -8.96
N TYR A 111 -11.19 0.02 -7.79
CA TYR A 111 -12.65 0.05 -7.68
C TYR A 111 -13.28 1.33 -8.25
N GLY A 112 -12.49 2.40 -8.40
CA GLY A 112 -13.01 3.69 -8.86
C GLY A 112 -14.19 4.15 -8.02
N ASN A 113 -15.33 4.41 -8.66
CA ASN A 113 -16.57 4.90 -8.04
C ASN A 113 -17.54 3.76 -7.61
N SER A 114 -17.03 2.55 -7.34
CA SER A 114 -17.82 1.45 -6.79
C SER A 114 -18.46 1.84 -5.44
N LYS A 115 -19.61 1.21 -5.12
CA LYS A 115 -20.35 1.53 -3.89
C LYS A 115 -20.16 0.54 -2.76
N HIS A 116 -19.87 -0.73 -3.09
CA HIS A 116 -19.86 -1.82 -2.11
C HIS A 116 -18.47 -2.45 -1.94
N PHE A 117 -17.54 -2.15 -2.85
CA PHE A 117 -16.15 -2.64 -2.82
C PHE A 117 -16.06 -4.17 -2.70
N LEU A 118 -16.95 -4.88 -3.40
CA LEU A 118 -16.92 -6.34 -3.48
C LEU A 118 -15.92 -6.77 -4.58
N GLU A 119 -15.17 -7.85 -4.33
CA GLU A 119 -14.16 -8.35 -5.27
C GLU A 119 -14.75 -8.76 -6.63
N THR A 120 -16.05 -9.10 -6.66
CA THR A 120 -16.80 -9.47 -7.87
C THR A 120 -17.49 -8.28 -8.56
N GLU A 121 -17.35 -7.07 -8.00
CA GLU A 121 -18.04 -5.88 -8.52
C GLU A 121 -17.43 -5.42 -9.85
N LYS A 122 -18.29 -4.88 -10.73
CA LYS A 122 -17.81 -4.27 -11.96
C LYS A 122 -16.97 -3.05 -11.66
N ILE A 123 -15.76 -3.05 -12.17
CA ILE A 123 -14.81 -1.96 -11.98
C ILE A 123 -15.14 -0.83 -12.95
N THR A 124 -15.20 0.41 -12.45
CA THR A 124 -15.36 1.62 -13.24
C THR A 124 -14.27 2.61 -12.85
N ILE A 125 -13.19 2.64 -13.61
CA ILE A 125 -12.15 3.66 -13.49
C ILE A 125 -12.49 4.82 -14.42
N GLY A 126 -12.24 6.04 -14.00
CA GLY A 126 -12.56 7.26 -14.73
C GLY A 126 -11.84 7.40 -16.07
N PRO A 127 -12.07 8.54 -16.79
CA PRO A 127 -11.62 8.68 -18.17
C PRO A 127 -10.10 8.57 -18.30
N PRO A 128 -9.59 7.91 -19.36
CA PRO A 128 -8.15 7.72 -19.56
C PRO A 128 -7.41 9.03 -19.83
N THR A 129 -8.12 10.12 -20.09
CA THR A 129 -7.57 11.46 -20.25
C THR A 129 -7.10 12.10 -18.94
N ASN A 130 -7.50 11.56 -17.79
CA ASN A 130 -7.10 12.09 -16.50
C ASN A 130 -5.96 11.25 -15.92
N GLU A 131 -4.78 11.85 -15.81
CA GLU A 131 -3.56 11.20 -15.28
C GLU A 131 -3.70 10.63 -13.86
N ARG A 132 -4.67 11.10 -13.10
CA ARG A 132 -4.95 10.64 -11.73
C ARG A 132 -5.21 9.14 -11.67
N TYR A 133 -5.74 8.56 -12.75
CA TYR A 133 -6.05 7.13 -12.82
C TYR A 133 -4.88 6.24 -13.23
N SER A 134 -3.73 6.81 -13.61
CA SER A 134 -2.57 6.03 -14.12
C SER A 134 -2.13 4.93 -13.16
N TYR A 135 -2.12 5.22 -11.86
CA TYR A 135 -1.76 4.21 -10.85
C TYR A 135 -2.79 3.07 -10.77
N ALA A 136 -4.08 3.40 -10.67
CA ALA A 136 -5.15 2.41 -10.64
C ALA A 136 -5.16 1.56 -11.92
N MET A 137 -4.99 2.20 -13.08
CA MET A 137 -4.89 1.50 -14.37
C MET A 137 -3.67 0.57 -14.43
N SER A 138 -2.51 1.01 -13.93
CA SER A 138 -1.30 0.16 -13.91
C SER A 138 -1.50 -1.10 -13.07
N LYS A 139 -2.20 -0.98 -11.94
CA LYS A 139 -2.52 -2.12 -11.08
C LYS A 139 -3.57 -3.03 -11.73
N LEU A 140 -4.60 -2.46 -12.36
CA LEU A 140 -5.63 -3.24 -13.04
C LEU A 140 -5.08 -4.03 -14.24
N ILE A 141 -4.19 -3.43 -15.04
CA ILE A 141 -3.47 -4.13 -16.11
C ILE A 141 -2.65 -5.29 -15.54
N SER A 142 -1.97 -5.08 -14.41
CA SER A 142 -1.22 -6.12 -13.73
C SER A 142 -2.11 -7.26 -13.21
N GLU A 143 -3.27 -6.95 -12.62
CA GLU A 143 -4.28 -7.96 -12.24
C GLU A 143 -4.71 -8.79 -13.47
N GLN A 144 -5.06 -8.11 -14.57
CA GLN A 144 -5.50 -8.80 -15.79
C GLN A 144 -4.39 -9.72 -16.34
N PHE A 145 -3.13 -9.27 -16.33
CA PHE A 145 -1.99 -10.06 -16.76
C PHE A 145 -1.81 -11.34 -15.92
N ILE A 146 -1.91 -11.20 -14.58
CA ILE A 146 -1.84 -12.31 -13.62
C ILE A 146 -2.99 -13.31 -13.89
N PHE A 147 -4.24 -12.85 -14.00
CA PHE A 147 -5.39 -13.74 -14.24
C PHE A 147 -5.33 -14.44 -15.60
N ASN A 148 -4.76 -13.80 -16.62
CA ASN A 148 -4.49 -14.47 -17.90
C ASN A 148 -3.45 -15.59 -17.74
N ALA A 149 -2.42 -15.39 -16.93
CA ALA A 149 -1.43 -16.45 -16.64
C ALA A 149 -2.04 -17.60 -15.83
N ILE A 150 -2.90 -17.30 -14.83
CA ILE A 150 -3.64 -18.32 -14.07
C ILE A 150 -4.55 -19.14 -15.00
N SER A 151 -5.33 -18.50 -15.87
CA SER A 151 -6.26 -19.18 -16.76
C SER A 151 -5.58 -20.11 -17.77
N GLN A 152 -4.32 -19.84 -18.08
CA GLN A 152 -3.48 -20.71 -18.92
C GLN A 152 -2.77 -21.82 -18.12
N SER A 153 -3.08 -21.97 -16.82
CA SER A 153 -2.43 -22.92 -15.90
C SER A 153 -0.89 -22.75 -15.82
N LYS A 154 -0.43 -21.52 -16.01
CA LYS A 154 1.01 -21.18 -15.98
C LYS A 154 1.45 -20.58 -14.66
N LEU A 155 0.50 -20.14 -13.81
CA LEU A 155 0.81 -19.41 -12.58
C LEU A 155 -0.18 -19.80 -11.49
N ASP A 156 0.33 -20.03 -10.30
CA ASP A 156 -0.45 -20.07 -9.06
C ASP A 156 -0.29 -18.73 -8.34
N ALA A 157 -1.38 -17.99 -8.20
CA ALA A 157 -1.31 -16.64 -7.62
C ALA A 157 -2.61 -16.22 -6.94
N SER A 158 -2.50 -15.18 -6.11
CA SER A 158 -3.60 -14.41 -5.55
C SER A 158 -3.36 -12.92 -5.75
N VAL A 159 -4.44 -12.15 -5.84
CA VAL A 159 -4.43 -10.69 -5.90
C VAL A 159 -5.00 -10.13 -4.61
N VAL A 160 -4.30 -9.19 -3.98
CA VAL A 160 -4.73 -8.52 -2.76
C VAL A 160 -4.96 -7.03 -3.04
N ARG A 161 -6.19 -6.56 -2.93
CA ARG A 161 -6.53 -5.15 -3.04
C ARG A 161 -6.47 -4.50 -1.67
N ILE A 162 -5.40 -3.73 -1.43
CA ILE A 162 -5.18 -3.05 -0.16
C ILE A 162 -5.94 -1.73 -0.15
N PHE A 163 -6.70 -1.50 0.92
CA PHE A 163 -7.36 -0.24 1.21
C PHE A 163 -6.44 0.69 1.99
N GLY A 164 -6.92 1.86 2.41
CA GLY A 164 -6.08 2.85 3.08
C GLY A 164 -5.21 2.22 4.17
N CYS A 165 -3.91 2.41 4.06
CA CYS A 165 -2.93 1.78 4.94
C CYS A 165 -1.81 2.76 5.27
N THR A 166 -1.46 2.85 6.56
CA THR A 166 -0.33 3.66 7.05
C THR A 166 0.34 3.02 8.26
N SER A 167 1.48 3.55 8.67
CA SER A 167 2.19 3.14 9.88
C SER A 167 3.24 4.17 10.29
N GLU A 168 3.84 3.97 11.44
CA GLU A 168 4.99 4.73 11.96
C GLU A 168 6.21 4.70 11.02
N ARG A 169 6.31 3.70 10.12
CA ARG A 169 7.38 3.59 9.12
C ARG A 169 7.09 4.35 7.82
N ALA A 170 5.95 5.02 7.72
CA ALA A 170 5.62 5.82 6.55
C ALA A 170 6.43 7.12 6.52
N LYS A 171 6.82 7.58 5.32
CA LYS A 171 7.40 8.91 5.15
C LYS A 171 6.29 9.96 5.08
N PRO A 172 6.45 11.15 5.71
CA PRO A 172 5.51 12.26 5.55
C PRO A 172 5.55 12.77 4.11
N SER A 173 4.63 12.31 3.29
CA SER A 173 4.50 12.72 1.89
C SER A 173 3.08 12.44 1.39
N TRP A 174 2.66 13.15 0.33
CA TRP A 174 1.37 12.89 -0.30
C TRP A 174 1.24 11.47 -0.87
N SER A 175 2.34 10.82 -1.25
CA SER A 175 2.34 9.43 -1.72
C SER A 175 1.96 8.45 -0.63
N ALA A 176 2.29 8.74 0.62
CA ALA A 176 1.94 7.93 1.78
C ALA A 176 0.51 8.21 2.31
N GLY A 177 -0.17 9.22 1.74
CA GLY A 177 -1.51 9.63 2.17
C GLY A 177 -1.51 10.82 3.14
N HIS A 178 -2.70 11.24 3.56
CA HIS A 178 -2.87 12.46 4.35
C HIS A 178 -2.38 12.32 5.81
N VAL A 179 -2.54 11.17 6.44
CA VAL A 179 -2.20 10.97 7.87
C VAL A 179 -0.74 11.28 8.18
N PRO A 180 0.27 10.68 7.51
CA PRO A 180 1.68 10.98 7.78
C PRO A 180 2.00 12.46 7.59
N LEU A 181 1.42 13.10 6.56
CA LEU A 181 1.66 14.49 6.26
C LEU A 181 1.03 15.43 7.31
N PHE A 182 -0.21 15.12 7.74
CA PHE A 182 -0.90 15.91 8.76
C PHE A 182 -0.16 15.85 10.10
N ILE A 183 0.32 14.67 10.52
CA ILE A 183 1.11 14.50 11.73
C ILE A 183 2.41 15.31 11.64
N TYR A 184 3.13 15.20 10.52
CA TYR A 184 4.35 15.99 10.32
C TYR A 184 4.09 17.49 10.39
N ASN A 185 3.04 17.97 9.72
CA ASN A 185 2.68 19.39 9.73
C ASN A 185 2.31 19.86 11.15
N ALA A 186 1.49 19.09 11.86
CA ALA A 186 1.08 19.42 13.22
C ALA A 186 2.27 19.51 14.18
N LEU A 187 3.16 18.52 14.17
CA LEU A 187 4.37 18.50 15.01
C LEU A 187 5.31 19.68 14.74
N ASN A 188 5.28 20.21 13.52
CA ASN A 188 6.10 21.38 13.12
C ASN A 188 5.34 22.70 13.14
N ASN A 189 4.10 22.76 13.64
CA ASN A 189 3.22 23.91 13.62
C ASN A 189 3.03 24.53 12.21
N ILE A 190 3.00 23.66 11.19
CA ILE A 190 2.68 23.99 9.80
C ILE A 190 1.18 23.77 9.61
N ASP A 191 0.50 24.69 8.92
CA ASP A 191 -0.93 24.55 8.66
C ASP A 191 -1.27 23.26 7.88
N ILE A 192 -2.40 22.63 8.24
CA ILE A 192 -2.90 21.40 7.61
C ILE A 192 -3.88 21.79 6.50
N ASN A 193 -3.54 21.42 5.28
CA ASN A 193 -4.39 21.71 4.13
C ASN A 193 -5.28 20.52 3.78
N ILE A 194 -6.59 20.70 3.88
CA ILE A 194 -7.61 19.75 3.46
C ILE A 194 -8.13 20.15 2.09
N HIS A 195 -8.12 19.21 1.14
CA HIS A 195 -8.67 19.42 -0.19
C HIS A 195 -10.17 19.11 -0.19
N GLY A 196 -11.01 20.11 -0.48
CA GLY A 196 -12.46 20.06 -0.35
C GLY A 196 -12.93 20.46 1.04
N ASP A 197 -14.09 19.95 1.45
CA ASP A 197 -14.74 20.24 2.73
C ASP A 197 -14.30 19.33 3.89
N GLY A 198 -13.53 18.26 3.58
CA GLY A 198 -13.04 17.29 4.55
C GLY A 198 -14.04 16.21 4.95
N ASN A 199 -15.25 16.22 4.39
CA ASN A 199 -16.29 15.23 4.72
C ASN A 199 -16.11 13.88 4.01
N GLN A 200 -15.19 13.79 3.05
CA GLN A 200 -14.86 12.51 2.41
C GLN A 200 -14.30 11.52 3.45
N THR A 201 -14.85 10.31 3.47
CA THR A 201 -14.43 9.27 4.41
C THR A 201 -13.36 8.35 3.80
N ARG A 202 -12.46 7.89 4.66
CA ARG A 202 -11.45 6.89 4.32
C ARG A 202 -11.37 5.85 5.44
N SER A 203 -11.14 4.61 5.06
CA SER A 203 -10.65 3.63 6.02
C SER A 203 -9.14 3.76 6.16
N ILE A 204 -8.63 3.65 7.37
CA ILE A 204 -7.20 3.75 7.68
C ILE A 204 -6.80 2.52 8.46
N SER A 205 -6.09 1.62 7.81
CA SER A 205 -5.63 0.36 8.39
C SER A 205 -4.16 0.47 8.81
N SER A 206 -3.77 -0.28 9.84
CA SER A 206 -2.37 -0.43 10.20
C SER A 206 -1.62 -1.28 9.15
N ALA A 207 -0.40 -0.87 8.81
CA ALA A 207 0.47 -1.71 7.99
C ALA A 207 0.84 -3.03 8.68
N GLU A 208 0.77 -3.07 10.00
CA GLU A 208 0.94 -4.30 10.79
C GLU A 208 -0.21 -5.28 10.55
N ASP A 209 -1.49 -4.83 10.65
CA ASP A 209 -2.65 -5.66 10.35
C ASP A 209 -2.63 -6.18 8.92
N ILE A 210 -2.35 -5.29 7.96
CA ILE A 210 -2.24 -5.67 6.55
C ILE A 210 -1.15 -6.71 6.34
N SER A 211 0.01 -6.55 6.98
CA SER A 211 1.12 -7.50 6.83
C SER A 211 0.83 -8.84 7.50
N ARG A 212 0.07 -8.87 8.61
CA ARG A 212 -0.44 -10.13 9.19
C ARG A 212 -1.37 -10.85 8.22
N GLY A 213 -2.31 -10.12 7.60
CA GLY A 213 -3.19 -10.68 6.57
C GLY A 213 -2.42 -11.27 5.39
N LEU A 214 -1.43 -10.53 4.87
CA LEU A 214 -0.56 -11.03 3.80
C LEU A 214 0.24 -12.27 4.24
N SER A 215 0.79 -12.25 5.45
CA SER A 215 1.55 -13.40 6.01
C SER A 215 0.67 -14.62 6.23
N SER A 216 -0.60 -14.44 6.65
CA SER A 216 -1.55 -15.55 6.83
C SER A 216 -1.87 -16.25 5.52
N MET A 217 -1.87 -15.56 4.38
CA MET A 217 -2.15 -16.18 3.08
C MET A 217 -1.20 -17.35 2.76
N ALA A 218 0.02 -17.35 3.32
CA ALA A 218 0.96 -18.47 3.17
C ALA A 218 0.44 -19.78 3.79
N ASP A 219 -0.35 -19.66 4.85
CA ASP A 219 -0.90 -20.81 5.57
C ASP A 219 -2.15 -21.37 4.85
N TYR A 220 -2.77 -20.60 3.94
CA TYR A 220 -4.03 -20.88 3.24
C TYR A 220 -3.88 -20.85 1.71
N ILE A 221 -2.71 -21.23 1.18
CA ILE A 221 -2.40 -21.13 -0.27
C ILE A 221 -3.47 -21.77 -1.15
N ASN A 222 -4.02 -22.94 -0.75
CA ASN A 222 -5.02 -23.65 -1.54
C ASN A 222 -6.37 -22.92 -1.57
N ASP A 223 -6.71 -22.20 -0.50
CA ASP A 223 -7.98 -21.48 -0.37
C ASP A 223 -7.94 -20.12 -1.07
N VAL A 224 -6.75 -19.52 -1.13
CA VAL A 224 -6.56 -18.18 -1.73
C VAL A 224 -6.13 -18.23 -3.20
N LYS A 225 -5.79 -19.40 -3.73
CA LYS A 225 -5.34 -19.56 -5.11
C LYS A 225 -6.41 -19.12 -6.13
N GLY A 226 -6.05 -18.22 -7.01
CA GLY A 226 -6.95 -17.68 -8.04
C GLY A 226 -7.93 -16.63 -7.51
N GLU A 227 -7.79 -16.21 -6.26
CA GLU A 227 -8.72 -15.30 -5.61
C GLU A 227 -8.24 -13.84 -5.65
N ILE A 228 -9.22 -12.92 -5.71
CA ILE A 228 -9.02 -11.52 -5.36
C ILE A 228 -9.51 -11.36 -3.91
N ILE A 229 -8.72 -10.72 -3.07
CA ILE A 229 -9.01 -10.55 -1.63
C ILE A 229 -8.78 -9.09 -1.24
N ASN A 230 -9.74 -8.49 -0.55
CA ASN A 230 -9.60 -7.16 0.02
C ASN A 230 -8.95 -7.23 1.41
N LEU A 231 -7.93 -6.42 1.67
CA LEU A 231 -7.39 -6.19 3.00
C LEU A 231 -7.55 -4.72 3.40
N GLY A 232 -8.07 -4.49 4.59
CA GLY A 232 -8.32 -3.15 5.14
C GLY A 232 -9.28 -3.20 6.31
N THR A 233 -9.74 -2.03 6.76
CA THR A 233 -10.80 -1.88 7.76
C THR A 233 -12.07 -1.32 7.13
N ASP A 234 -13.23 -1.66 7.68
CA ASP A 234 -14.52 -1.03 7.38
C ASP A 234 -14.80 0.21 8.23
N GLU A 235 -13.96 0.48 9.23
CA GLU A 235 -14.00 1.72 10.01
C GLU A 235 -13.78 2.92 9.09
N GLN A 236 -14.69 3.90 9.17
CA GLN A 236 -14.67 5.08 8.33
C GLN A 236 -14.46 6.32 9.19
N THR A 237 -13.44 7.11 8.84
CA THR A 237 -13.18 8.42 9.44
C THR A 237 -13.16 9.49 8.35
N THR A 238 -13.69 10.66 8.62
CA THR A 238 -13.57 11.80 7.70
C THR A 238 -12.15 12.37 7.75
N VAL A 239 -11.70 12.93 6.65
CA VAL A 239 -10.38 13.61 6.60
C VAL A 239 -10.33 14.77 7.59
N LYS A 240 -11.48 15.43 7.84
CA LYS A 240 -11.62 16.49 8.83
C LYS A 240 -11.42 15.98 10.25
N GLU A 241 -12.11 14.89 10.66
CA GLU A 241 -11.97 14.29 12.00
C GLU A 241 -10.52 13.89 12.28
N VAL A 242 -9.85 13.29 11.29
CA VAL A 242 -8.42 12.93 11.38
C VAL A 242 -7.54 14.16 11.61
N ALA A 243 -7.78 15.25 10.88
CA ALA A 243 -7.00 16.48 11.02
C ALA A 243 -7.23 17.14 12.40
N GLU A 244 -8.48 17.22 12.85
CA GLU A 244 -8.86 17.77 14.15
C GLU A 244 -8.23 16.94 15.29
N TYR A 245 -8.33 15.63 15.24
CA TYR A 245 -7.71 14.74 16.22
C TYR A 245 -6.19 14.91 16.29
N ILE A 246 -5.49 14.98 15.15
CA ILE A 246 -4.04 15.17 15.11
C ILE A 246 -3.63 16.52 15.72
N VAL A 247 -4.34 17.61 15.41
CA VAL A 247 -4.05 18.93 15.97
C VAL A 247 -4.22 18.94 17.49
N GLU A 248 -5.33 18.36 17.99
CA GLU A 248 -5.60 18.24 19.42
C GLU A 248 -4.53 17.38 20.11
N ARG A 249 -4.25 16.19 19.56
CA ARG A 249 -3.36 15.20 20.16
C ARG A 249 -1.90 15.66 20.23
N THR A 250 -1.48 16.51 19.29
CA THR A 250 -0.13 17.10 19.26
C THR A 250 -0.05 18.45 19.97
N ALA A 251 -1.15 18.97 20.51
CA ALA A 251 -1.25 20.35 21.04
C ALA A 251 -0.68 21.41 20.07
N SER A 252 -0.88 21.19 18.77
CA SER A 252 -0.32 22.02 17.71
C SER A 252 -1.05 23.36 17.57
N ARG A 253 -0.31 24.39 17.11
CA ARG A 253 -0.89 25.69 16.70
C ARG A 253 -1.29 25.72 15.22
N SER A 254 -1.14 24.61 14.50
CA SER A 254 -1.50 24.48 13.09
C SER A 254 -2.98 24.78 12.88
N LYS A 255 -3.29 25.58 11.87
CA LYS A 255 -4.67 25.80 11.45
C LYS A 255 -5.06 24.77 10.40
N ILE A 256 -6.33 24.37 10.40
CA ILE A 256 -6.89 23.56 9.35
C ILE A 256 -7.42 24.50 8.27
N ILE A 257 -6.85 24.38 7.07
CA ILE A 257 -7.18 25.23 5.92
C ILE A 257 -7.88 24.37 4.87
N TYR A 258 -8.99 24.85 4.34
CA TYR A 258 -9.74 24.16 3.29
C TYR A 258 -9.45 24.79 1.93
N THR A 259 -8.94 23.96 1.00
CA THR A 259 -8.67 24.40 -0.38
C THR A 259 -9.71 23.78 -1.32
N PRO A 260 -10.39 24.59 -2.16
CA PRO A 260 -11.31 24.05 -3.15
C PRO A 260 -10.63 22.98 -4.02
N ARG A 261 -11.31 21.85 -4.21
CA ARG A 261 -10.75 20.66 -4.88
C ARG A 261 -10.43 20.91 -6.34
N GLU A 262 -11.26 21.67 -7.01
CA GLU A 262 -11.11 22.04 -8.42
C GLU A 262 -9.77 22.75 -8.68
N LYS A 263 -9.26 23.47 -7.68
CA LYS A 263 -7.95 24.14 -7.75
C LYS A 263 -6.77 23.15 -7.67
N VAL A 264 -7.00 21.97 -7.10
CA VAL A 264 -5.94 20.98 -6.84
C VAL A 264 -6.00 19.84 -7.85
N PHE A 265 -7.19 19.35 -8.17
CA PHE A 265 -7.39 18.11 -8.94
C PHE A 265 -8.09 18.31 -10.28
N GLY A 266 -8.51 19.55 -10.63
CA GLY A 266 -9.30 19.82 -11.84
C GLY A 266 -10.59 19.02 -11.84
N ASP A 267 -10.94 18.41 -12.99
CA ASP A 267 -12.19 17.65 -13.21
C ASP A 267 -12.16 16.23 -12.61
N TYR A 268 -11.32 15.97 -11.60
CA TYR A 268 -11.29 14.66 -10.95
C TYR A 268 -12.49 14.45 -10.02
N ASP A 269 -13.27 13.40 -10.29
CA ASP A 269 -14.34 12.97 -9.40
C ASP A 269 -13.78 12.31 -8.16
N GLU A 270 -13.92 12.98 -7.02
CA GLU A 270 -13.47 12.41 -5.75
C GLU A 270 -14.39 11.28 -5.29
N ILE A 271 -13.80 10.21 -4.87
CA ILE A 271 -14.50 9.13 -4.19
C ILE A 271 -14.86 9.63 -2.78
N GLN A 272 -16.14 9.85 -2.53
CA GLN A 272 -16.62 10.38 -1.26
C GLN A 272 -16.45 9.39 -0.11
N VAL A 273 -16.69 8.12 -0.37
CA VAL A 273 -16.64 7.04 0.62
C VAL A 273 -15.77 5.92 0.10
N ARG A 274 -14.79 5.50 0.91
CA ARG A 274 -13.96 4.32 0.60
C ARG A 274 -13.63 3.56 1.89
N TYR A 275 -14.10 2.32 1.97
CA TYR A 275 -13.84 1.39 3.07
C TYR A 275 -13.64 -0.03 2.53
N ALA A 276 -13.02 -0.92 3.31
CA ALA A 276 -12.81 -2.28 2.89
C ALA A 276 -14.00 -3.18 3.22
N ASN A 277 -14.52 -3.92 2.24
CA ASN A 277 -15.34 -5.08 2.53
C ASN A 277 -14.39 -6.28 2.65
N THR A 278 -14.19 -6.76 3.86
CA THR A 278 -13.20 -7.80 4.20
C THR A 278 -13.83 -9.15 4.52
N LYS A 279 -15.12 -9.32 4.22
CA LYS A 279 -15.82 -10.57 4.51
C LYS A 279 -15.08 -11.78 3.95
N LYS A 280 -14.64 -11.72 2.71
CA LYS A 280 -13.90 -12.79 2.04
C LYS A 280 -12.54 -13.07 2.71
N ALA A 281 -11.80 -12.04 3.09
CA ALA A 281 -10.54 -12.20 3.81
C ALA A 281 -10.75 -12.88 5.17
N LYS A 282 -11.80 -12.50 5.89
CA LYS A 282 -12.17 -13.15 7.15
C LYS A 282 -12.53 -14.63 6.95
N ASP A 283 -13.31 -14.94 5.95
CA ASP A 283 -13.77 -16.30 5.68
C ASP A 283 -12.62 -17.23 5.21
N LEU A 284 -11.65 -16.72 4.42
CA LEU A 284 -10.59 -17.51 3.81
C LEU A 284 -9.31 -17.58 4.64
N ILE A 285 -8.93 -16.53 5.34
CA ILE A 285 -7.63 -16.41 6.03
C ILE A 285 -7.73 -15.90 7.47
N ASP A 286 -8.94 -15.91 8.04
CA ASP A 286 -9.24 -15.39 9.40
C ASP A 286 -8.69 -13.98 9.64
N PHE A 287 -8.77 -13.12 8.62
CA PHE A 287 -8.25 -11.76 8.70
C PHE A 287 -9.05 -10.90 9.69
N GLN A 288 -8.34 -10.24 10.58
CA GLN A 288 -8.92 -9.35 11.58
C GLN A 288 -8.12 -8.06 11.69
N ILE A 289 -8.82 -6.95 11.93
CA ILE A 289 -8.21 -5.67 12.30
C ILE A 289 -8.11 -5.62 13.82
N ASN A 290 -6.92 -5.38 14.34
CA ASN A 290 -6.63 -5.33 15.78
C ASN A 290 -6.26 -3.93 16.25
N ILE A 291 -5.94 -3.01 15.32
CA ILE A 291 -5.46 -1.66 15.64
C ILE A 291 -6.43 -0.66 15.00
N SER A 292 -7.08 0.15 15.83
CA SER A 292 -8.01 1.19 15.39
C SER A 292 -7.30 2.36 14.71
N THR A 293 -8.04 3.16 13.95
CA THR A 293 -7.53 4.37 13.29
C THR A 293 -6.81 5.32 14.26
N TYR A 294 -7.36 5.53 15.46
CA TYR A 294 -6.78 6.46 16.42
C TYR A 294 -5.52 5.90 17.09
N GLU A 295 -5.47 4.61 17.37
CA GLU A 295 -4.24 3.95 17.87
C GLU A 295 -3.11 4.02 16.84
N ILE A 296 -3.40 3.88 15.55
CA ILE A 296 -2.43 4.08 14.46
C ILE A 296 -1.88 5.52 14.51
N ILE A 297 -2.76 6.51 14.60
CA ILE A 297 -2.37 7.93 14.64
C ILE A 297 -1.50 8.22 15.87
N ASP A 298 -1.88 7.73 17.05
CA ASP A 298 -1.12 7.92 18.29
C ASP A 298 0.28 7.32 18.22
N SER A 299 0.39 6.07 17.74
CA SER A 299 1.68 5.40 17.52
C SER A 299 2.57 6.18 16.54
N MET A 300 1.98 6.71 15.48
CA MET A 300 2.71 7.54 14.50
C MET A 300 3.17 8.87 15.08
N ILE A 301 2.34 9.55 15.90
CA ILE A 301 2.70 10.80 16.58
C ILE A 301 3.89 10.54 17.51
N GLU A 302 3.84 9.48 18.30
CA GLU A 302 4.94 9.11 19.20
C GLU A 302 6.23 8.84 18.41
N SER A 303 6.16 8.03 17.36
CA SER A 303 7.31 7.72 16.53
C SER A 303 7.93 8.96 15.88
N TYR A 304 7.09 9.83 15.30
CA TYR A 304 7.57 11.04 14.59
C TYR A 304 8.13 12.09 15.57
N SER A 305 7.60 12.16 16.79
CA SER A 305 8.12 13.05 17.83
C SER A 305 9.53 12.65 18.29
N ASN A 306 9.83 11.35 18.27
CA ASN A 306 11.12 10.80 18.68
C ASN A 306 12.18 10.85 17.57
N ILE A 307 11.77 11.03 16.32
CA ILE A 307 12.70 11.15 15.19
C ILE A 307 13.14 12.61 15.07
N ASN A 308 14.41 12.90 15.29
CA ASN A 308 14.99 14.22 15.02
C ASN A 308 14.59 14.69 13.62
N SER A 309 14.02 15.89 13.50
CA SER A 309 13.46 16.52 12.30
C SER A 309 14.37 16.54 11.04
N LYS A 310 15.63 16.12 11.18
CA LYS A 310 16.63 16.02 10.09
C LYS A 310 16.42 14.86 9.12
N TYR A 311 15.59 13.85 9.47
CA TYR A 311 15.39 12.66 8.62
C TYR A 311 14.30 12.81 7.56
N TYR A 312 13.44 13.80 7.67
CA TYR A 312 12.37 14.05 6.72
C TYR A 312 12.56 15.41 6.02
N VAL A 313 13.43 15.44 5.02
CA VAL A 313 13.45 16.59 4.09
C VAL A 313 12.33 16.34 3.08
N ILE A 314 11.22 17.05 3.23
CA ILE A 314 10.19 17.16 2.19
C ILE A 314 10.81 18.01 1.09
N LYS A 315 11.21 17.38 -0.03
CA LYS A 315 11.62 18.10 -1.25
C LYS A 315 10.38 18.35 -2.09
#